data_6817983a65b4e417b2479d177da38a2f
#
_entry.id   6817983a65b4e417b2479d177da38a2f
#
_cell.length_a   1.000
_cell.length_b   1.000
_cell.length_c   1.000
_cell.angle_alpha   90.00
_cell.angle_beta   90.00
_cell.angle_gamma   90.00
#
_symmetry.space_group_name_H-M   'P 1'
#
loop_
_entity.id
_entity.type
_entity.pdbx_description
1 polymer ?
#
loop_
_entity_poly.entity_id
_entity_poly.type
_entity_poly.pdbx_seq_one_letter_code
_entity_poly.pdbx_strand_id
1 'polypeptide(L)'
;MYTGKHAHLRPLQPAFIMAGSGETVTYAELEARSNRLAHLLRNVGLKRLDHYAIFMENNSRYLEACGAGERSGLYYTCVNSYLTASELAYIVTNSDSRVLITSVAKLDIAREALKECPKVELCIVADGAGESDRIVGLTEATSGLPKTPIADECIGTAMLYSSGTTGRPKGILRPLPVQPPTQQLPIFDFLQKLWHYREGMIYLSPAPLYHSAPQAAVNLTIREGGTAIIMEHFDPERYLELIEKWGVTHSQLVPTMFSRMLKLPEEARRRHDLSSLEIAIHAAAPCPALVKDDMIKWWGPIIHEYYGATEGLGFTACNSEEWLAHRGSVGRVLLGDLHILDENMQPCPMGTPGTVWFKTATPFEYFNDPNKTKEARSPDGSMSTVGDVGYVDNDGYLYLTDRASFMIISGGVNIYPQECENLLITHPKIADAAVFGVPNADLGEEVKAVVQPMPGILPGEDLAQELIAFCSQSLSRQKVPRSIDFESELPRLPTGKLYKRLLRDRYWGSKTSRIV
;
A
#
# COMPACT_ATOMS: atom_id res chain seq x y z
N MET A 1 5.91 4.21 15.59
CA MET A 1 7.38 4.34 15.51
C MET A 1 8.00 4.91 16.79
N TYR A 2 7.57 4.41 17.94
CA TYR A 2 8.05 4.87 19.24
C TYR A 2 9.31 4.09 19.64
N THR A 3 10.41 4.79 19.84
CA THR A 3 11.75 4.22 20.05
C THR A 3 12.27 4.31 21.47
N GLY A 4 11.59 5.01 22.39
CA GLY A 4 12.09 5.38 23.70
C GLY A 4 12.64 4.23 24.55
N LYS A 5 11.93 3.07 24.59
CA LYS A 5 12.39 1.87 25.31
C LYS A 5 13.74 1.36 24.78
N HIS A 6 13.84 1.18 23.46
CA HIS A 6 15.02 0.57 22.83
C HIS A 6 16.18 1.55 22.71
N ALA A 7 15.91 2.86 22.58
CA ALA A 7 16.94 3.90 22.66
C ALA A 7 17.64 3.92 24.03
N HIS A 8 16.92 3.58 25.10
CA HIS A 8 17.52 3.43 26.43
C HIS A 8 18.29 2.12 26.60
N LEU A 9 17.68 1.00 26.19
CA LEU A 9 18.26 -0.34 26.41
C LEU A 9 19.39 -0.69 25.45
N ARG A 10 19.30 -0.20 24.20
CA ARG A 10 20.20 -0.57 23.08
C ARG A 10 20.48 0.63 22.19
N PRO A 11 21.06 1.70 22.73
CA PRO A 11 21.22 2.97 22.01
C PRO A 11 21.95 2.85 20.67
N LEU A 12 22.93 1.97 20.56
CA LEU A 12 23.77 1.80 19.38
C LEU A 12 23.25 0.75 18.38
N GLN A 13 22.17 0.01 18.71
CA GLN A 13 21.57 -0.91 17.75
C GLN A 13 20.99 -0.12 16.58
N PRO A 14 21.19 -0.57 15.34
CA PRO A 14 20.50 -0.01 14.18
C PRO A 14 18.98 -0.14 14.34
N ALA A 15 18.27 0.97 14.29
CA ALA A 15 16.82 0.98 14.14
C ALA A 15 16.46 0.70 12.69
N PHE A 16 17.21 1.32 11.76
CA PHE A 16 17.09 1.00 10.34
C PHE A 16 18.39 1.30 9.57
N ILE A 17 18.48 0.69 8.39
CA ILE A 17 19.59 0.84 7.44
C ILE A 17 18.99 1.08 6.05
N MET A 18 19.48 2.10 5.34
CA MET A 18 19.13 2.32 3.94
C MET A 18 19.89 1.34 3.05
N ALA A 19 19.18 0.59 2.22
CA ALA A 19 19.78 -0.51 1.44
C ALA A 19 20.74 -0.04 0.34
N GLY A 20 20.47 1.10 -0.27
CA GLY A 20 21.27 1.69 -1.34
C GLY A 20 22.46 2.49 -0.81
N SER A 21 22.21 3.51 0.04
CA SER A 21 23.26 4.39 0.57
C SER A 21 24.09 3.73 1.67
N GLY A 22 23.55 2.71 2.38
CA GLY A 22 24.17 2.10 3.56
C GLY A 22 24.07 2.98 4.81
N GLU A 23 23.40 4.12 4.75
CA GLU A 23 23.22 4.99 5.92
C GLU A 23 22.47 4.22 7.01
N THR A 24 23.11 4.20 8.19
CA THR A 24 22.57 3.52 9.38
C THR A 24 22.12 4.56 10.39
N VAL A 25 20.91 4.39 10.91
CA VAL A 25 20.37 5.21 11.98
C VAL A 25 20.10 4.33 13.18
N THR A 26 20.75 4.64 14.29
CA THR A 26 20.60 3.91 15.54
C THR A 26 19.32 4.28 16.29
N TYR A 27 18.92 3.46 17.27
CA TYR A 27 17.77 3.77 18.13
C TYR A 27 17.93 5.10 18.87
N ALA A 28 19.13 5.39 19.41
CA ALA A 28 19.40 6.65 20.08
C ALA A 28 19.31 7.85 19.15
N GLU A 29 19.79 7.71 17.90
CA GLU A 29 19.70 8.78 16.90
C GLU A 29 18.25 9.02 16.48
N LEU A 30 17.50 7.97 16.16
CA LEU A 30 16.10 8.07 15.75
C LEU A 30 15.25 8.69 16.86
N GLU A 31 15.48 8.28 18.12
CA GLU A 31 14.82 8.86 19.29
C GLU A 31 15.12 10.35 19.42
N ALA A 32 16.40 10.73 19.38
CA ALA A 32 16.81 12.12 19.52
C ALA A 32 16.30 13.01 18.37
N ARG A 33 16.35 12.51 17.14
CA ARG A 33 15.86 13.22 15.94
C ARG A 33 14.34 13.42 16.00
N SER A 34 13.58 12.37 16.33
CA SER A 34 12.12 12.44 16.48
C SER A 34 11.67 13.38 17.59
N ASN A 35 12.39 13.39 18.72
CA ASN A 35 12.12 14.33 19.82
C ASN A 35 12.35 15.79 19.40
N ARG A 36 13.47 16.09 18.77
CA ARG A 36 13.75 17.44 18.28
C ARG A 36 12.69 17.94 17.30
N LEU A 37 12.29 17.08 16.35
CA LEU A 37 11.22 17.44 15.41
C LEU A 37 9.88 17.62 16.14
N ALA A 38 9.55 16.81 17.14
CA ALA A 38 8.36 16.99 17.96
C ALA A 38 8.35 18.35 18.66
N HIS A 39 9.48 18.79 19.21
CA HIS A 39 9.62 20.15 19.77
C HIS A 39 9.45 21.24 18.71
N LEU A 40 10.01 21.06 17.51
CA LEU A 40 9.80 22.00 16.39
C LEU A 40 8.32 22.13 16.04
N LEU A 41 7.61 21.01 15.90
CA LEU A 41 6.18 21.01 15.61
C LEU A 41 5.36 21.70 16.71
N ARG A 42 5.74 21.54 17.98
CA ARG A 42 5.14 22.30 19.09
C ARG A 42 5.44 23.79 19.04
N ASN A 43 6.67 24.18 18.65
CA ASN A 43 7.05 25.59 18.48
C ASN A 43 6.28 26.28 17.35
N VAL A 44 5.93 25.56 16.29
CA VAL A 44 5.01 26.01 15.22
C VAL A 44 3.55 26.11 15.74
N GLY A 45 3.27 25.58 16.93
CA GLY A 45 1.95 25.63 17.55
C GLY A 45 1.03 24.47 17.23
N LEU A 46 1.55 23.35 16.69
CA LEU A 46 0.75 22.14 16.50
C LEU A 46 0.43 21.50 17.84
N LYS A 47 -0.83 21.12 18.02
CA LYS A 47 -1.36 20.47 19.22
C LYS A 47 -1.90 19.08 18.86
N ARG A 48 -2.21 18.28 19.88
CA ARG A 48 -2.86 16.99 19.68
C ARG A 48 -4.03 17.09 18.70
N LEU A 49 -4.13 16.15 17.76
CA LEU A 49 -5.07 16.05 16.63
C LEU A 49 -4.84 17.02 15.47
N ASP A 50 -3.86 17.92 15.55
CA ASP A 50 -3.46 18.70 14.38
C ASP A 50 -2.74 17.82 13.37
N HIS A 51 -2.64 18.32 12.12
CA HIS A 51 -2.16 17.57 10.98
C HIS A 51 -0.89 18.18 10.38
N TYR A 52 -0.02 17.32 9.86
CA TYR A 52 1.06 17.68 8.96
C TYR A 52 1.24 16.61 7.87
N ALA A 53 1.89 16.98 6.77
CA ALA A 53 2.12 16.10 5.63
C ALA A 53 3.61 15.79 5.45
N ILE A 54 3.90 14.58 4.96
CA ILE A 54 5.24 14.09 4.61
C ILE A 54 5.22 13.74 3.13
N PHE A 55 6.00 14.48 2.31
CA PHE A 55 6.11 14.29 0.86
C PHE A 55 7.56 14.08 0.48
N MET A 56 8.03 12.83 0.55
CA MET A 56 9.38 12.45 0.16
C MET A 56 9.43 10.96 -0.23
N GLU A 57 10.45 10.58 -0.95
CA GLU A 57 10.82 9.19 -1.24
C GLU A 57 11.30 8.48 0.03
N ASN A 58 11.59 7.16 -0.09
CA ASN A 58 12.27 6.46 1.00
C ASN A 58 13.67 7.05 1.19
N ASN A 59 13.89 7.75 2.29
CA ASN A 59 15.18 8.27 2.69
C ASN A 59 15.38 8.16 4.20
N SER A 60 16.59 8.43 4.67
CA SER A 60 16.99 8.26 6.08
C SER A 60 16.30 9.21 7.06
N ARG A 61 15.57 10.21 6.56
CA ARG A 61 14.85 11.20 7.40
C ARG A 61 13.36 10.90 7.52
N TYR A 62 12.88 9.89 6.77
CA TYR A 62 11.45 9.57 6.71
C TYR A 62 10.89 9.14 8.07
N LEU A 63 11.62 8.26 8.76
CA LEU A 63 11.12 7.65 9.99
C LEU A 63 11.15 8.61 11.18
N GLU A 64 12.06 9.59 11.22
CA GLU A 64 12.02 10.62 12.24
C GLU A 64 10.81 11.54 12.06
N ALA A 65 10.42 11.82 10.81
CA ALA A 65 9.21 12.58 10.52
C ALA A 65 7.96 11.86 11.04
N CYS A 66 7.83 10.56 10.78
CA CYS A 66 6.73 9.75 11.35
C CYS A 66 6.78 9.67 12.88
N GLY A 67 7.98 9.43 13.44
CA GLY A 67 8.19 9.30 14.88
C GLY A 67 7.85 10.56 15.68
N ALA A 68 8.08 11.73 15.10
CA ALA A 68 7.68 12.99 15.71
C ALA A 68 6.16 13.09 15.86
N GLY A 69 5.39 12.69 14.86
CA GLY A 69 3.93 12.69 14.94
C GLY A 69 3.40 11.67 15.95
N GLU A 70 3.99 10.47 15.95
CA GLU A 70 3.54 9.40 16.85
C GLU A 70 3.72 9.71 18.34
N ARG A 71 4.71 10.54 18.71
CA ARG A 71 4.89 10.96 20.09
C ARG A 71 4.17 12.25 20.44
N SER A 72 3.63 12.96 19.46
CA SER A 72 3.02 14.28 19.66
C SER A 72 1.51 14.27 19.58
N GLY A 73 0.87 13.10 19.45
CA GLY A 73 -0.59 13.02 19.29
C GLY A 73 -1.10 13.64 17.99
N LEU A 74 -0.24 13.73 16.97
CA LEU A 74 -0.57 14.35 15.69
C LEU A 74 -1.03 13.30 14.68
N TYR A 75 -1.82 13.75 13.70
CA TYR A 75 -2.02 13.02 12.48
C TYR A 75 -0.94 13.42 11.44
N TYR A 76 -0.25 12.44 10.88
CA TYR A 76 0.70 12.69 9.82
C TYR A 76 0.27 11.99 8.54
N THR A 77 0.24 12.75 7.43
CA THR A 77 -0.19 12.25 6.13
C THR A 77 1.03 11.92 5.28
N CYS A 78 1.31 10.62 5.11
CA CYS A 78 2.34 10.14 4.20
C CYS A 78 1.83 10.24 2.77
N VAL A 79 2.34 11.22 2.01
CA VAL A 79 1.88 11.52 0.65
C VAL A 79 2.72 10.77 -0.36
N ASN A 80 2.07 10.20 -1.38
CA ASN A 80 2.76 9.53 -2.48
C ASN A 80 3.74 10.49 -3.19
N SER A 81 5.01 10.16 -3.18
CA SER A 81 6.11 10.99 -3.69
C SER A 81 6.16 11.12 -5.22
N TYR A 82 5.27 10.45 -5.94
CA TYR A 82 5.14 10.53 -7.41
C TYR A 82 4.01 11.45 -7.87
N LEU A 83 3.32 12.09 -6.95
CA LEU A 83 2.23 13.02 -7.29
C LEU A 83 2.77 14.32 -7.89
N THR A 84 1.94 14.94 -8.74
CA THR A 84 2.15 16.29 -9.25
C THR A 84 1.92 17.35 -8.18
N ALA A 85 2.33 18.58 -8.44
CA ALA A 85 2.16 19.68 -7.49
C ALA A 85 0.68 19.94 -7.14
N SER A 86 -0.21 19.87 -8.13
CA SER A 86 -1.66 20.07 -7.90
C SER A 86 -2.30 18.94 -7.08
N GLU A 87 -1.87 17.70 -7.28
CA GLU A 87 -2.33 16.56 -6.50
C GLU A 87 -1.80 16.62 -5.05
N LEU A 88 -0.53 17.02 -4.88
CA LEU A 88 0.04 17.29 -3.57
C LEU A 88 -0.72 18.40 -2.84
N ALA A 89 -0.96 19.53 -3.53
CA ALA A 89 -1.68 20.66 -2.97
C ALA A 89 -3.10 20.27 -2.52
N TYR A 90 -3.78 19.43 -3.31
CA TYR A 90 -5.07 18.88 -2.92
C TYR A 90 -5.00 18.10 -1.60
N ILE A 91 -4.05 17.16 -1.47
CA ILE A 91 -3.94 16.33 -0.27
C ILE A 91 -3.55 17.18 0.95
N VAL A 92 -2.58 18.07 0.80
CA VAL A 92 -2.12 18.96 1.89
C VAL A 92 -3.24 19.85 2.39
N THR A 93 -4.04 20.42 1.47
CA THR A 93 -5.18 21.26 1.81
C THR A 93 -6.34 20.45 2.41
N ASN A 94 -6.67 19.29 1.82
CA ASN A 94 -7.75 18.43 2.30
C ASN A 94 -7.46 17.81 3.66
N SER A 95 -6.18 17.52 3.95
CA SER A 95 -5.74 16.98 5.25
C SER A 95 -5.63 18.06 6.34
N ASP A 96 -5.92 19.32 6.06
CA ASP A 96 -5.69 20.45 6.98
C ASP A 96 -4.26 20.53 7.52
N SER A 97 -3.27 20.08 6.74
CA SER A 97 -1.87 20.08 7.16
C SER A 97 -1.32 21.48 7.30
N ARG A 98 -0.74 21.79 8.47
CA ARG A 98 -0.11 23.09 8.77
C ARG A 98 1.40 23.09 8.55
N VAL A 99 2.01 21.91 8.50
CA VAL A 99 3.43 21.73 8.17
C VAL A 99 3.55 20.72 7.03
N LEU A 100 4.45 20.99 6.09
CA LEU A 100 4.85 20.08 5.03
C LEU A 100 6.31 19.69 5.23
N ILE A 101 6.61 18.39 5.33
CA ILE A 101 7.99 17.88 5.38
C ILE A 101 8.29 17.26 4.01
N THR A 102 9.38 17.68 3.38
CA THR A 102 9.78 17.21 2.05
C THR A 102 11.28 16.92 1.97
N SER A 103 11.76 16.31 0.88
CA SER A 103 13.17 16.12 0.58
C SER A 103 13.66 17.11 -0.46
N VAL A 104 14.99 17.24 -0.60
CA VAL A 104 15.60 18.01 -1.71
C VAL A 104 15.11 17.50 -3.06
N ALA A 105 14.99 16.18 -3.23
CA ALA A 105 14.52 15.55 -4.47
C ALA A 105 13.07 15.91 -4.83
N LYS A 106 12.25 16.35 -3.87
CA LYS A 106 10.83 16.70 -4.06
C LYS A 106 10.52 18.18 -3.84
N LEU A 107 11.55 18.98 -3.55
CA LEU A 107 11.39 20.39 -3.16
C LEU A 107 10.74 21.25 -4.24
N ASP A 108 11.07 21.04 -5.53
CA ASP A 108 10.49 21.80 -6.62
C ASP A 108 8.96 21.59 -6.72
N ILE A 109 8.52 20.34 -6.59
CA ILE A 109 7.09 19.99 -6.58
C ILE A 109 6.42 20.57 -5.33
N ALA A 110 7.06 20.45 -4.17
CA ALA A 110 6.55 20.99 -2.92
C ALA A 110 6.40 22.52 -2.97
N ARG A 111 7.40 23.23 -3.54
CA ARG A 111 7.38 24.69 -3.71
C ARG A 111 6.21 25.15 -4.59
N GLU A 112 5.96 24.42 -5.69
CA GLU A 112 4.81 24.74 -6.55
C GLU A 112 3.49 24.49 -5.83
N ALA A 113 3.35 23.36 -5.14
CA ALA A 113 2.15 23.03 -4.36
C ALA A 113 1.86 24.04 -3.23
N LEU A 114 2.90 24.58 -2.58
CA LEU A 114 2.76 25.57 -1.50
C LEU A 114 2.08 26.87 -1.92
N LYS A 115 2.05 27.20 -3.22
CA LYS A 115 1.32 28.37 -3.74
C LYS A 115 -0.18 28.22 -3.55
N GLU A 116 -0.68 26.97 -3.54
CA GLU A 116 -2.10 26.63 -3.35
C GLU A 116 -2.43 26.18 -1.92
N CYS A 117 -1.43 26.15 -1.01
CA CYS A 117 -1.57 25.68 0.37
C CYS A 117 -1.38 26.83 1.39
N PRO A 118 -2.33 27.77 1.53
CA PRO A 118 -2.15 28.93 2.40
C PRO A 118 -2.13 28.58 3.90
N LYS A 119 -2.68 27.43 4.31
CA LYS A 119 -2.65 26.96 5.70
C LYS A 119 -1.29 26.41 6.14
N VAL A 120 -0.40 26.06 5.19
CA VAL A 120 0.94 25.57 5.52
C VAL A 120 1.79 26.74 6.01
N GLU A 121 2.11 26.70 7.30
CA GLU A 121 2.90 27.72 7.97
C GLU A 121 4.41 27.51 7.78
N LEU A 122 4.82 26.22 7.71
CA LEU A 122 6.22 25.83 7.58
C LEU A 122 6.39 24.66 6.63
N CYS A 123 7.35 24.77 5.72
CA CYS A 123 7.85 23.66 4.90
C CYS A 123 9.26 23.30 5.37
N ILE A 124 9.48 22.02 5.67
CA ILE A 124 10.74 21.51 6.21
C ILE A 124 11.42 20.65 5.15
N VAL A 125 12.63 21.01 4.74
CA VAL A 125 13.49 20.21 3.86
C VAL A 125 14.30 19.26 4.72
N ALA A 126 14.00 17.96 4.65
CA ALA A 126 14.49 16.96 5.58
C ALA A 126 16.01 16.72 5.46
N ASP A 127 16.52 16.71 4.23
CA ASP A 127 17.90 16.33 3.85
C ASP A 127 18.69 17.46 3.17
N GLY A 128 18.25 18.72 3.32
CA GLY A 128 18.86 19.88 2.70
C GLY A 128 18.74 21.15 3.54
N ALA A 129 19.31 22.24 3.01
CA ALA A 129 19.22 23.57 3.60
C ALA A 129 17.86 24.22 3.34
N GLY A 130 17.49 25.18 4.18
CA GLY A 130 16.34 26.05 3.96
C GLY A 130 16.59 27.11 2.89
N GLU A 131 15.53 27.70 2.36
CA GLU A 131 15.59 28.76 1.34
C GLU A 131 14.99 30.09 1.82
N SER A 132 14.18 30.05 2.87
CA SER A 132 13.43 31.22 3.40
C SER A 132 12.90 30.92 4.81
N ASP A 133 12.31 31.92 5.45
CA ASP A 133 11.65 31.76 6.75
C ASP A 133 10.49 30.74 6.71
N ARG A 134 9.88 30.50 5.54
CA ARG A 134 8.79 29.52 5.35
C ARG A 134 9.30 28.16 4.87
N ILE A 135 10.49 28.08 4.26
CA ILE A 135 11.11 26.85 3.76
C ILE A 135 12.47 26.69 4.48
N VAL A 136 12.50 25.86 5.50
CA VAL A 136 13.64 25.71 6.40
C VAL A 136 14.29 24.34 6.27
N GLY A 137 15.59 24.24 6.51
CA GLY A 137 16.28 22.96 6.62
C GLY A 137 16.01 22.30 7.97
N LEU A 138 15.69 21.00 7.97
CA LEU A 138 15.38 20.25 9.20
C LEU A 138 16.53 20.31 10.21
N THR A 139 17.76 20.12 9.77
CA THR A 139 18.94 20.11 10.64
C THR A 139 19.13 21.46 11.34
N GLU A 140 18.97 22.56 10.62
CA GLU A 140 19.08 23.92 11.14
C GLU A 140 17.93 24.24 12.09
N ALA A 141 16.69 23.98 11.65
CA ALA A 141 15.48 24.27 12.42
C ALA A 141 15.37 23.49 13.72
N THR A 142 16.01 22.32 13.80
CA THR A 142 16.04 21.48 15.00
C THR A 142 17.32 21.63 15.82
N SER A 143 18.27 22.44 15.36
CA SER A 143 19.52 22.71 16.07
C SER A 143 19.22 23.38 17.43
N GLY A 144 19.81 22.85 18.49
CA GLY A 144 19.58 23.36 19.85
C GLY A 144 18.27 22.93 20.51
N LEU A 145 17.33 22.30 19.81
CA LEU A 145 16.11 21.78 20.42
C LEU A 145 16.38 20.54 21.28
N PRO A 146 15.58 20.31 22.35
CA PRO A 146 15.78 19.19 23.25
C PRO A 146 15.71 17.84 22.54
N LYS A 147 16.59 16.90 22.95
CA LYS A 147 16.56 15.49 22.53
C LYS A 147 15.65 14.62 23.38
N THR A 148 15.10 15.21 24.44
CA THR A 148 14.17 14.56 25.38
C THR A 148 12.73 14.71 24.88
N PRO A 149 11.83 13.83 25.33
CA PRO A 149 10.41 13.91 25.00
C PRO A 149 9.78 15.29 25.31
N ILE A 150 8.76 15.65 24.54
CA ILE A 150 7.88 16.80 24.87
C ILE A 150 7.08 16.50 26.13
N ALA A 151 6.67 17.54 26.86
CA ALA A 151 5.99 17.39 28.14
C ALA A 151 4.59 16.74 28.04
N ASP A 152 3.96 16.87 26.89
CA ASP A 152 2.60 16.39 26.61
C ASP A 152 2.58 15.20 25.62
N GLU A 153 3.55 14.28 25.73
CA GLU A 153 3.58 13.08 24.86
C GLU A 153 2.23 12.34 24.87
N CYS A 154 1.72 12.09 23.68
CA CYS A 154 0.51 11.33 23.45
C CYS A 154 0.65 10.57 22.13
N ILE A 155 0.02 9.39 22.01
CA ILE A 155 0.09 8.62 20.78
C ILE A 155 -0.52 9.39 19.62
N GLY A 156 0.22 9.46 18.50
CA GLY A 156 -0.23 9.92 17.19
C GLY A 156 -0.33 8.77 16.21
N THR A 157 -0.80 9.04 15.02
CA THR A 157 -0.94 8.01 13.96
C THR A 157 -0.94 8.61 12.56
N ALA A 158 -0.68 7.76 11.57
CA ALA A 158 -0.83 8.15 10.17
C ALA A 158 -2.31 8.35 9.82
N MET A 159 -2.64 9.47 9.15
CA MET A 159 -3.87 9.64 8.39
C MET A 159 -3.53 9.45 6.91
N LEU A 160 -3.83 8.28 6.39
CA LEU A 160 -3.44 7.89 5.04
C LEU A 160 -4.55 8.18 4.04
N TYR A 161 -4.15 8.35 2.79
CA TYR A 161 -5.05 8.58 1.68
C TYR A 161 -5.23 7.32 0.84
N SER A 162 -6.48 6.91 0.61
CA SER A 162 -6.79 5.87 -0.36
C SER A 162 -6.72 6.45 -1.78
N SER A 163 -6.24 5.65 -2.73
CA SER A 163 -6.12 6.08 -4.14
C SER A 163 -7.45 6.31 -4.87
N GLY A 164 -8.58 6.14 -4.19
CA GLY A 164 -9.94 6.31 -4.73
C GLY A 164 -10.11 5.74 -6.14
N THR A 165 -10.94 4.73 -6.35
CA THR A 165 -11.19 4.15 -7.69
C THR A 165 -12.07 5.06 -8.56
N THR A 166 -12.77 6.00 -7.94
CA THR A 166 -13.83 6.81 -8.58
C THR A 166 -13.61 8.32 -8.51
N GLY A 167 -12.47 8.81 -7.99
CA GLY A 167 -12.29 10.25 -7.80
C GLY A 167 -10.94 10.64 -7.20
N ARG A 168 -10.92 11.78 -6.53
CA ARG A 168 -9.76 12.27 -5.79
C ARG A 168 -9.43 11.37 -4.60
N PRO A 169 -8.15 11.29 -4.18
CA PRO A 169 -7.76 10.56 -2.98
C PRO A 169 -8.54 11.01 -1.74
N LYS A 170 -8.86 10.07 -0.84
CA LYS A 170 -9.64 10.31 0.37
C LYS A 170 -8.79 10.05 1.60
N GLY A 171 -8.74 11.00 2.52
CA GLY A 171 -8.10 10.85 3.82
C GLY A 171 -8.94 9.94 4.72
N ILE A 172 -8.31 8.97 5.36
CA ILE A 172 -8.98 8.00 6.23
C ILE A 172 -8.67 8.38 7.67
N LEU A 173 -9.66 8.98 8.32
CA LEU A 173 -9.56 9.38 9.72
C LEU A 173 -10.04 8.25 10.63
N ARG A 174 -9.23 7.92 11.63
CA ARG A 174 -9.58 7.01 12.72
C ARG A 174 -9.47 7.75 14.04
N PRO A 175 -10.39 7.51 14.99
CA PRO A 175 -10.29 8.10 16.32
C PRO A 175 -8.94 7.77 16.96
N LEU A 176 -8.29 8.77 17.55
CA LEU A 176 -7.01 8.63 18.23
C LEU A 176 -7.22 8.67 19.75
N PRO A 177 -6.92 7.58 20.48
CA PRO A 177 -7.12 7.54 21.93
C PRO A 177 -6.17 8.49 22.65
N VAL A 178 -6.55 8.89 23.86
CA VAL A 178 -5.66 9.62 24.77
C VAL A 178 -4.89 8.59 25.59
N GLN A 179 -3.68 8.27 25.13
CA GLN A 179 -2.79 7.33 25.81
C GLN A 179 -1.33 7.67 25.51
N PRO A 180 -0.38 7.25 26.35
CA PRO A 180 1.04 7.46 26.09
C PRO A 180 1.49 6.68 24.85
N PRO A 181 2.49 7.16 24.09
CA PRO A 181 2.99 6.48 22.88
C PRO A 181 3.65 5.13 23.18
N THR A 182 3.95 4.82 24.44
CA THR A 182 4.41 3.48 24.87
C THR A 182 3.33 2.40 24.75
N GLN A 183 2.05 2.78 24.81
CA GLN A 183 0.93 1.88 24.57
C GLN A 183 0.61 1.89 23.08
N GLN A 184 0.76 0.74 22.43
CA GLN A 184 0.45 0.65 21.01
C GLN A 184 -1.05 0.50 20.76
N LEU A 185 -1.46 0.78 19.51
CA LEU A 185 -2.85 0.59 19.11
C LEU A 185 -3.15 -0.91 18.96
N PRO A 186 -4.39 -1.36 19.24
CA PRO A 186 -4.75 -2.78 19.22
C PRO A 186 -4.42 -3.52 17.91
N ILE A 187 -4.47 -2.82 16.78
CA ILE A 187 -4.10 -3.41 15.49
C ILE A 187 -2.62 -3.84 15.46
N PHE A 188 -1.72 -3.09 16.10
CA PHE A 188 -0.31 -3.46 16.15
C PHE A 188 -0.06 -4.66 17.07
N ASP A 189 -0.78 -4.78 18.19
CA ASP A 189 -0.74 -5.98 19.04
C ASP A 189 -1.21 -7.23 18.29
N PHE A 190 -2.25 -7.07 17.47
CA PHE A 190 -2.78 -8.14 16.63
C PHE A 190 -1.75 -8.57 15.56
N LEU A 191 -1.18 -7.63 14.80
CA LEU A 191 -0.21 -7.92 13.75
C LEU A 191 1.10 -8.49 14.30
N GLN A 192 1.54 -8.01 15.46
CA GLN A 192 2.70 -8.55 16.16
C GLN A 192 2.54 -10.04 16.45
N LYS A 193 1.38 -10.43 16.98
CA LYS A 193 1.09 -11.83 17.31
C LYS A 193 0.93 -12.68 16.05
N LEU A 194 0.24 -12.15 15.05
CA LEU A 194 -0.06 -12.87 13.81
C LEU A 194 1.21 -13.25 13.03
N TRP A 195 2.18 -12.34 13.00
CA TRP A 195 3.42 -12.54 12.22
C TRP A 195 4.68 -12.53 13.08
N HIS A 196 4.56 -12.78 14.38
CA HIS A 196 5.67 -13.01 15.31
C HIS A 196 6.74 -11.89 15.29
N TYR A 197 6.31 -10.62 15.17
CA TYR A 197 7.22 -9.49 15.29
C TYR A 197 7.86 -9.51 16.68
N ARG A 198 9.18 -9.40 16.72
CA ARG A 198 9.96 -9.59 17.96
C ARG A 198 11.25 -8.79 17.97
N GLU A 199 11.81 -8.71 19.14
CA GLU A 199 13.13 -8.15 19.37
C GLU A 199 14.21 -8.92 18.59
N GLY A 200 15.14 -8.18 17.99
CA GLY A 200 16.25 -8.73 17.21
C GLY A 200 15.89 -9.25 15.81
N MET A 201 14.61 -9.20 15.40
CA MET A 201 14.25 -9.52 14.02
C MET A 201 14.86 -8.52 13.03
N ILE A 202 15.07 -8.96 11.81
CA ILE A 202 15.51 -8.11 10.69
C ILE A 202 14.42 -8.12 9.63
N TYR A 203 13.88 -6.94 9.36
CA TYR A 203 12.79 -6.74 8.42
C TYR A 203 13.29 -6.04 7.15
N LEU A 204 13.07 -6.63 5.97
CA LEU A 204 13.36 -5.99 4.69
C LEU A 204 12.10 -5.32 4.14
N SER A 205 12.17 -4.00 3.93
CA SER A 205 11.10 -3.16 3.38
C SER A 205 11.39 -2.78 1.93
N PRO A 206 10.83 -3.49 0.93
CA PRO A 206 11.07 -3.21 -0.48
C PRO A 206 10.14 -2.15 -1.08
N ALA A 207 9.13 -1.71 -0.33
CA ALA A 207 8.06 -0.85 -0.83
C ALA A 207 8.12 0.57 -0.24
N PRO A 208 7.50 1.56 -0.90
CA PRO A 208 7.51 2.94 -0.42
C PRO A 208 6.80 3.12 0.93
N LEU A 209 7.43 3.87 1.84
CA LEU A 209 6.95 4.10 3.21
C LEU A 209 5.69 5.00 3.29
N TYR A 210 5.31 5.69 2.23
CA TYR A 210 4.08 6.46 2.21
C TYR A 210 2.81 5.59 2.12
N HIS A 211 2.94 4.29 1.91
CA HIS A 211 1.81 3.36 1.93
C HIS A 211 1.57 2.77 3.32
N SER A 212 0.30 2.45 3.58
CA SER A 212 -0.18 1.93 4.86
C SER A 212 0.60 0.72 5.35
N ALA A 213 0.72 -0.31 4.51
CA ALA A 213 1.27 -1.58 4.90
C ALA A 213 2.80 -1.54 5.14
N PRO A 214 3.64 -1.00 4.23
CA PRO A 214 5.07 -0.86 4.50
C PRO A 214 5.37 0.02 5.71
N GLN A 215 4.65 1.13 5.85
CA GLN A 215 4.82 2.04 6.98
C GLN A 215 4.46 1.37 8.32
N ALA A 216 3.35 0.61 8.36
CA ALA A 216 2.93 -0.11 9.56
C ALA A 216 3.92 -1.22 9.93
N ALA A 217 4.43 -1.98 8.94
CA ALA A 217 5.39 -3.06 9.17
C ALA A 217 6.73 -2.55 9.69
N VAL A 218 7.27 -1.47 9.12
CA VAL A 218 8.50 -0.81 9.62
C VAL A 218 8.27 -0.22 11.01
N ASN A 219 7.13 0.44 11.24
CA ASN A 219 6.77 0.96 12.56
C ASN A 219 6.77 -0.16 13.62
N LEU A 220 6.11 -1.27 13.32
CA LEU A 220 6.02 -2.40 14.23
C LEU A 220 7.41 -3.03 14.49
N THR A 221 8.23 -3.20 13.45
CA THR A 221 9.60 -3.70 13.57
C THR A 221 10.41 -2.86 14.58
N ILE A 222 10.36 -1.53 14.44
CA ILE A 222 11.10 -0.62 15.31
C ILE A 222 10.53 -0.61 16.74
N ARG A 223 9.21 -0.66 16.89
CA ARG A 223 8.57 -0.75 18.22
C ARG A 223 8.96 -2.00 18.98
N GLU A 224 9.11 -3.13 18.28
CA GLU A 224 9.49 -4.41 18.89
C GLU A 224 11.00 -4.58 19.07
N GLY A 225 11.83 -3.61 18.67
CA GLY A 225 13.29 -3.68 18.84
C GLY A 225 14.02 -4.46 17.76
N GLY A 226 13.44 -4.58 16.59
CA GLY A 226 14.06 -5.12 15.38
C GLY A 226 14.88 -4.08 14.63
N THR A 227 15.45 -4.48 13.49
CA THR A 227 16.14 -3.60 12.54
C THR A 227 15.44 -3.65 11.19
N ALA A 228 15.10 -2.49 10.63
CA ALA A 228 14.50 -2.41 9.30
C ALA A 228 15.58 -2.10 8.24
N ILE A 229 15.64 -2.90 7.18
CA ILE A 229 16.42 -2.63 5.97
C ILE A 229 15.46 -2.00 4.96
N ILE A 230 15.69 -0.76 4.58
CA ILE A 230 14.77 0.01 3.73
C ILE A 230 15.38 0.16 2.34
N MET A 231 14.71 -0.39 1.33
CA MET A 231 15.10 -0.18 -0.06
C MET A 231 14.55 1.17 -0.55
N GLU A 232 15.40 1.94 -1.23
CA GLU A 232 14.99 3.17 -1.91
C GLU A 232 14.11 2.85 -3.13
N HIS A 233 14.47 1.77 -3.85
CA HIS A 233 13.74 1.24 -5.00
C HIS A 233 13.81 -0.29 -4.99
N PHE A 234 12.72 -0.94 -5.40
CA PHE A 234 12.71 -2.39 -5.52
C PHE A 234 13.48 -2.85 -6.77
N ASP A 235 14.51 -3.63 -6.54
CA ASP A 235 15.21 -4.44 -7.54
C ASP A 235 15.16 -5.91 -7.11
N PRO A 236 14.72 -6.85 -7.98
CA PRO A 236 14.50 -8.24 -7.59
C PRO A 236 15.78 -9.00 -7.22
N GLU A 237 16.91 -8.77 -7.90
CA GLU A 237 18.18 -9.44 -7.58
C GLU A 237 18.79 -8.86 -6.30
N ARG A 238 18.78 -7.54 -6.18
CA ARG A 238 19.23 -6.85 -4.96
C ARG A 238 18.43 -7.23 -3.73
N TYR A 239 17.12 -7.46 -3.89
CA TYR A 239 16.27 -7.93 -2.80
C TYR A 239 16.76 -9.28 -2.25
N LEU A 240 17.09 -10.25 -3.11
CA LEU A 240 17.60 -11.55 -2.71
C LEU A 240 18.98 -11.43 -2.04
N GLU A 241 19.86 -10.61 -2.58
CA GLU A 241 21.18 -10.30 -1.99
C GLU A 241 21.05 -9.72 -0.58
N LEU A 242 20.10 -8.81 -0.36
CA LEU A 242 19.88 -8.19 0.95
C LEU A 242 19.38 -9.19 2.00
N ILE A 243 18.60 -10.20 1.60
CA ILE A 243 18.17 -11.28 2.52
C ILE A 243 19.40 -12.00 3.09
N GLU A 244 20.29 -12.47 2.21
CA GLU A 244 21.53 -13.16 2.63
C GLU A 244 22.43 -12.23 3.45
N LYS A 245 22.69 -11.04 2.93
CA LYS A 245 23.62 -10.07 3.53
C LYS A 245 23.28 -9.71 4.96
N TRP A 246 21.99 -9.53 5.25
CA TRP A 246 21.53 -9.06 6.56
C TRP A 246 20.88 -10.14 7.42
N GLY A 247 20.71 -11.37 6.91
CA GLY A 247 19.99 -12.42 7.61
C GLY A 247 18.51 -12.02 7.85
N VAL A 248 17.84 -11.54 6.81
CA VAL A 248 16.46 -11.04 6.90
C VAL A 248 15.52 -12.15 7.33
N THR A 249 14.73 -11.87 8.35
CA THR A 249 13.74 -12.83 8.89
C THR A 249 12.33 -12.59 8.37
N HIS A 250 11.97 -11.33 8.11
CA HIS A 250 10.61 -10.95 7.71
C HIS A 250 10.65 -9.94 6.57
N SER A 251 9.65 -10.01 5.69
CA SER A 251 9.42 -9.00 4.66
C SER A 251 7.96 -8.95 4.24
N GLN A 252 7.52 -7.80 3.74
CA GLN A 252 6.21 -7.64 3.11
C GLN A 252 6.37 -7.15 1.68
N LEU A 253 5.73 -7.87 0.76
CA LEU A 253 5.84 -7.67 -0.67
C LEU A 253 4.46 -7.42 -1.31
N VAL A 254 4.47 -7.19 -2.60
CA VAL A 254 3.27 -7.19 -3.43
C VAL A 254 3.41 -8.22 -4.56
N PRO A 255 2.32 -8.75 -5.13
CA PRO A 255 2.37 -9.83 -6.12
C PRO A 255 3.24 -9.54 -7.35
N THR A 256 3.33 -8.28 -7.77
CA THR A 256 4.22 -7.89 -8.88
C THR A 256 5.70 -8.08 -8.56
N MET A 257 6.10 -7.95 -7.31
CA MET A 257 7.47 -8.24 -6.87
C MET A 257 7.76 -9.75 -6.98
N PHE A 258 6.82 -10.61 -6.61
CA PHE A 258 6.90 -12.05 -6.82
C PHE A 258 7.08 -12.40 -8.31
N SER A 259 6.20 -11.86 -9.17
CA SER A 259 6.30 -12.08 -10.62
C SER A 259 7.64 -11.64 -11.20
N ARG A 260 8.19 -10.50 -10.75
CA ARG A 260 9.50 -10.01 -11.19
C ARG A 260 10.64 -10.91 -10.72
N MET A 261 10.60 -11.42 -9.48
CA MET A 261 11.61 -12.35 -8.97
C MET A 261 11.56 -13.71 -9.66
N LEU A 262 10.38 -14.26 -9.93
CA LEU A 262 10.21 -15.52 -10.66
C LEU A 262 10.73 -15.44 -12.11
N LYS A 263 10.76 -14.26 -12.70
CA LYS A 263 11.29 -14.00 -14.06
C LYS A 263 12.80 -13.81 -14.11
N LEU A 264 13.48 -13.77 -12.97
CA LEU A 264 14.94 -13.81 -12.94
C LEU A 264 15.46 -15.14 -13.50
N PRO A 265 16.66 -15.15 -14.13
CA PRO A 265 17.33 -16.40 -14.48
C PRO A 265 17.47 -17.33 -13.27
N GLU A 266 17.40 -18.64 -13.51
CA GLU A 266 17.48 -19.63 -12.42
C GLU A 266 18.78 -19.51 -11.62
N GLU A 267 19.89 -19.20 -12.28
CA GLU A 267 21.16 -18.94 -11.63
C GLU A 267 21.10 -17.78 -10.64
N ALA A 268 20.47 -16.66 -11.01
CA ALA A 268 20.28 -15.50 -10.12
C ALA A 268 19.37 -15.85 -8.93
N ARG A 269 18.31 -16.62 -9.16
CA ARG A 269 17.38 -17.06 -8.10
C ARG A 269 18.03 -17.99 -7.08
N ARG A 270 19.04 -18.78 -7.49
CA ARG A 270 19.75 -19.75 -6.63
C ARG A 270 21.04 -19.22 -6.03
N ARG A 271 21.46 -18.00 -6.38
CA ARG A 271 22.76 -17.44 -6.00
C ARG A 271 22.86 -17.15 -4.51
N HIS A 272 21.74 -16.78 -3.88
CA HIS A 272 21.69 -16.26 -2.53
C HIS A 272 21.05 -17.25 -1.54
N ASP A 273 21.58 -17.28 -0.31
CA ASP A 273 20.98 -18.04 0.79
C ASP A 273 19.79 -17.28 1.39
N LEU A 274 18.61 -17.85 1.25
CA LEU A 274 17.36 -17.29 1.75
C LEU A 274 16.87 -17.97 3.04
N SER A 275 17.66 -18.86 3.63
CA SER A 275 17.25 -19.70 4.76
C SER A 275 16.94 -18.94 6.04
N SER A 276 17.37 -17.68 6.14
CA SER A 276 17.03 -16.81 7.27
C SER A 276 15.59 -16.28 7.23
N LEU A 277 14.96 -16.30 6.05
CA LEU A 277 13.61 -15.75 5.86
C LEU A 277 12.56 -16.68 6.46
N GLU A 278 11.90 -16.23 7.51
CA GLU A 278 10.91 -16.99 8.26
C GLU A 278 9.47 -16.71 7.79
N ILE A 279 9.17 -15.46 7.49
CA ILE A 279 7.83 -14.99 7.08
C ILE A 279 7.93 -13.98 5.93
N ALA A 280 7.28 -14.29 4.82
CA ALA A 280 7.09 -13.40 3.70
C ALA A 280 5.59 -13.10 3.52
N ILE A 281 5.19 -11.86 3.75
CA ILE A 281 3.79 -11.44 3.69
C ILE A 281 3.53 -10.79 2.34
N HIS A 282 2.38 -11.06 1.72
CA HIS A 282 1.94 -10.26 0.58
C HIS A 282 0.49 -9.82 0.71
N ALA A 283 0.17 -8.70 0.07
CA ALA A 283 -1.17 -8.11 0.03
C ALA A 283 -1.27 -7.03 -1.06
N ALA A 284 -2.26 -6.17 -0.95
CA ALA A 284 -2.50 -4.95 -1.73
C ALA A 284 -3.02 -5.16 -3.16
N ALA A 285 -2.80 -6.31 -3.77
CA ALA A 285 -3.30 -6.67 -5.09
C ALA A 285 -3.60 -8.17 -5.15
N PRO A 286 -4.46 -8.62 -6.07
CA PRO A 286 -4.64 -10.04 -6.33
C PRO A 286 -3.34 -10.70 -6.76
N CYS A 287 -3.06 -11.88 -6.20
CA CYS A 287 -1.90 -12.69 -6.57
C CYS A 287 -2.36 -13.83 -7.47
N PRO A 288 -1.87 -13.93 -8.73
CA PRO A 288 -2.19 -15.07 -9.58
C PRO A 288 -1.80 -16.38 -8.89
N ALA A 289 -2.70 -17.37 -8.90
CA ALA A 289 -2.49 -18.62 -8.16
C ALA A 289 -1.19 -19.34 -8.57
N LEU A 290 -0.86 -19.33 -9.88
CA LEU A 290 0.39 -19.91 -10.37
C LEU A 290 1.63 -19.19 -9.82
N VAL A 291 1.59 -17.87 -9.74
CA VAL A 291 2.69 -17.07 -9.17
C VAL A 291 2.91 -17.43 -7.71
N LYS A 292 1.84 -17.55 -6.93
CA LYS A 292 1.95 -17.91 -5.51
C LYS A 292 2.37 -19.36 -5.31
N ASP A 293 1.84 -20.29 -6.12
CA ASP A 293 2.30 -21.70 -6.13
C ASP A 293 3.82 -21.79 -6.38
N ASP A 294 4.33 -21.07 -7.38
CA ASP A 294 5.75 -21.11 -7.73
C ASP A 294 6.63 -20.44 -6.67
N MET A 295 6.14 -19.39 -6.03
CA MET A 295 6.82 -18.79 -4.89
C MET A 295 6.88 -19.74 -3.68
N ILE A 296 5.79 -20.44 -3.36
CA ILE A 296 5.77 -21.43 -2.27
C ILE A 296 6.71 -22.60 -2.58
N LYS A 297 6.78 -23.08 -3.83
CA LYS A 297 7.74 -24.11 -4.25
C LYS A 297 9.19 -23.65 -4.09
N TRP A 298 9.46 -22.37 -4.36
CA TRP A 298 10.82 -21.82 -4.27
C TRP A 298 11.23 -21.47 -2.83
N TRP A 299 10.39 -20.76 -2.08
CA TRP A 299 10.72 -20.26 -0.74
C TRP A 299 10.29 -21.18 0.40
N GLY A 300 9.47 -22.18 0.12
CA GLY A 300 8.82 -23.02 1.13
C GLY A 300 7.53 -22.39 1.68
N PRO A 301 6.94 -23.00 2.73
CA PRO A 301 5.63 -22.62 3.26
C PRO A 301 5.67 -21.40 4.20
N ILE A 302 6.50 -20.40 3.86
CA ILE A 302 6.68 -19.17 4.64
C ILE A 302 5.86 -17.98 4.14
N ILE A 303 5.08 -18.18 3.06
CA ILE A 303 4.32 -17.10 2.43
C ILE A 303 2.95 -16.97 3.08
N HIS A 304 2.67 -15.79 3.58
CA HIS A 304 1.41 -15.39 4.17
C HIS A 304 0.70 -14.37 3.27
N GLU A 305 -0.61 -14.47 3.21
CA GLU A 305 -1.43 -13.49 2.51
C GLU A 305 -2.46 -12.90 3.46
N TYR A 306 -2.76 -11.62 3.26
CA TYR A 306 -3.90 -11.01 3.92
C TYR A 306 -4.67 -10.10 2.98
N TYR A 307 -5.97 -9.95 3.25
CA TYR A 307 -6.81 -8.92 2.70
C TYR A 307 -7.28 -7.99 3.81
N GLY A 308 -7.12 -6.70 3.55
CA GLY A 308 -7.57 -5.63 4.41
C GLY A 308 -7.50 -4.31 3.67
N ALA A 309 -8.40 -3.40 4.00
CA ALA A 309 -8.43 -2.06 3.43
C ALA A 309 -7.76 -1.05 4.36
N THR A 310 -7.23 0.04 3.79
CA THR A 310 -6.67 1.17 4.57
C THR A 310 -7.72 1.74 5.51
N GLU A 311 -9.00 1.64 5.15
CA GLU A 311 -10.15 1.99 5.96
C GLU A 311 -10.25 1.19 7.28
N GLY A 312 -9.64 -0.01 7.35
CA GLY A 312 -9.66 -0.86 8.53
C GLY A 312 -11.01 -1.52 8.81
N LEU A 313 -11.73 -1.91 7.75
CA LEU A 313 -13.07 -2.49 7.84
C LEU A 313 -13.08 -3.87 8.46
N GLY A 314 -12.12 -4.70 8.08
CA GLY A 314 -11.95 -6.06 8.52
C GLY A 314 -10.60 -6.58 8.08
N PHE A 315 -10.30 -7.82 8.45
CA PHE A 315 -9.01 -8.43 8.13
C PHE A 315 -9.18 -9.93 7.94
N THR A 316 -8.74 -10.43 6.78
CA THR A 316 -8.60 -11.87 6.55
C THR A 316 -7.14 -12.22 6.34
N ALA A 317 -6.73 -13.43 6.68
CA ALA A 317 -5.38 -13.91 6.38
C ALA A 317 -5.36 -15.44 6.20
N CYS A 318 -4.34 -15.91 5.51
CA CYS A 318 -3.96 -17.32 5.42
C CYS A 318 -2.44 -17.48 5.33
N ASN A 319 -1.94 -18.59 5.83
CA ASN A 319 -0.58 -19.06 5.59
C ASN A 319 -0.50 -19.91 4.32
N SER A 320 0.70 -20.42 4.00
CA SER A 320 0.92 -21.25 2.81
C SER A 320 0.13 -22.56 2.80
N GLU A 321 0.00 -23.24 3.95
CA GLU A 321 -0.71 -24.53 4.05
C GLU A 321 -2.21 -24.34 3.83
N GLU A 322 -2.81 -23.35 4.49
CA GLU A 322 -4.19 -22.98 4.31
C GLU A 322 -4.47 -22.57 2.85
N TRP A 323 -3.56 -21.77 2.27
CA TRP A 323 -3.73 -21.34 0.87
C TRP A 323 -3.62 -22.51 -0.12
N LEU A 324 -2.72 -23.48 0.10
CA LEU A 324 -2.60 -24.66 -0.76
C LEU A 324 -3.87 -25.53 -0.73
N ALA A 325 -4.58 -25.55 0.41
CA ALA A 325 -5.89 -26.19 0.53
C ALA A 325 -7.02 -25.36 -0.13
N HIS A 326 -6.91 -24.02 -0.11
CA HIS A 326 -7.92 -23.07 -0.58
C HIS A 326 -7.32 -22.09 -1.61
N ARG A 327 -6.83 -22.62 -2.73
CA ARG A 327 -6.11 -21.85 -3.76
C ARG A 327 -6.92 -20.69 -4.33
N GLY A 328 -6.31 -19.51 -4.31
CA GLY A 328 -6.94 -18.27 -4.77
C GLY A 328 -7.71 -17.53 -3.68
N SER A 329 -7.81 -18.09 -2.48
CA SER A 329 -8.40 -17.41 -1.32
C SER A 329 -7.45 -16.34 -0.77
N VAL A 330 -8.03 -15.29 -0.18
CA VAL A 330 -7.33 -14.28 0.62
C VAL A 330 -7.47 -14.56 2.14
N GLY A 331 -7.80 -15.79 2.49
CA GLY A 331 -7.86 -16.28 3.86
C GLY A 331 -9.22 -16.22 4.54
N ARG A 332 -9.23 -16.57 5.84
CA ARG A 332 -10.39 -16.49 6.72
C ARG A 332 -10.38 -15.19 7.51
N VAL A 333 -11.57 -14.79 7.96
CA VAL A 333 -11.73 -13.60 8.81
C VAL A 333 -11.01 -13.78 10.14
N LEU A 334 -10.17 -12.82 10.48
CA LEU A 334 -9.49 -12.72 11.77
C LEU A 334 -9.97 -11.49 12.58
N LEU A 335 -10.43 -10.44 11.90
CA LEU A 335 -11.02 -9.25 12.54
C LEU A 335 -12.27 -8.81 11.80
N GLY A 336 -13.32 -8.45 12.55
CA GLY A 336 -14.62 -8.03 12.04
C GLY A 336 -15.52 -9.23 11.66
N ASP A 337 -16.79 -8.94 11.35
CA ASP A 337 -17.74 -9.92 10.86
C ASP A 337 -17.94 -9.71 9.36
N LEU A 338 -17.62 -10.71 8.56
CA LEU A 338 -17.71 -10.69 7.10
C LEU A 338 -19.12 -11.07 6.63
N HIS A 339 -19.65 -10.28 5.70
CA HIS A 339 -20.91 -10.55 5.01
C HIS A 339 -20.72 -10.39 3.51
N ILE A 340 -21.28 -11.31 2.73
CA ILE A 340 -21.37 -11.23 1.27
C ILE A 340 -22.84 -10.94 0.93
N LEU A 341 -23.13 -9.75 0.42
CA LEU A 341 -24.50 -9.28 0.20
C LEU A 341 -24.74 -8.95 -1.27
N ASP A 342 -25.97 -9.20 -1.72
CA ASP A 342 -26.47 -8.80 -3.03
C ASP A 342 -26.84 -7.30 -3.09
N GLU A 343 -27.38 -6.86 -4.22
CA GLU A 343 -27.81 -5.47 -4.45
C GLU A 343 -28.96 -5.03 -3.52
N ASN A 344 -29.73 -5.99 -2.98
CA ASN A 344 -30.84 -5.77 -2.06
C ASN A 344 -30.42 -5.92 -0.59
N MET A 345 -29.11 -5.99 -0.32
CA MET A 345 -28.53 -6.21 1.01
C MET A 345 -28.96 -7.56 1.64
N GLN A 346 -29.28 -8.58 0.80
CA GLN A 346 -29.56 -9.92 1.28
C GLN A 346 -28.30 -10.78 1.20
N PRO A 347 -28.12 -11.72 2.17
CA PRO A 347 -26.97 -12.64 2.14
C PRO A 347 -26.95 -13.49 0.86
N CYS A 348 -25.81 -13.50 0.18
CA CYS A 348 -25.60 -14.38 -0.95
C CYS A 348 -25.40 -15.83 -0.49
N PRO A 349 -25.87 -16.83 -1.28
CA PRO A 349 -25.52 -18.23 -1.06
C PRO A 349 -24.01 -18.46 -1.07
N MET A 350 -23.54 -19.49 -0.35
CA MET A 350 -22.12 -19.90 -0.37
C MET A 350 -21.64 -20.13 -1.81
N GLY A 351 -20.44 -19.66 -2.12
CA GLY A 351 -19.84 -19.72 -3.47
C GLY A 351 -20.43 -18.72 -4.48
N THR A 352 -21.42 -17.92 -4.09
CA THR A 352 -22.02 -16.90 -4.98
C THR A 352 -21.39 -15.53 -4.70
N PRO A 353 -20.81 -14.88 -5.73
CA PRO A 353 -20.24 -13.55 -5.56
C PRO A 353 -21.27 -12.48 -5.19
N GLY A 354 -20.88 -11.60 -4.27
CA GLY A 354 -21.61 -10.41 -3.87
C GLY A 354 -20.66 -9.36 -3.34
N THR A 355 -21.19 -8.22 -2.91
CA THR A 355 -20.38 -7.17 -2.30
C THR A 355 -19.87 -7.60 -0.93
N VAL A 356 -18.58 -7.38 -0.70
CA VAL A 356 -17.91 -7.69 0.58
C VAL A 356 -18.20 -6.56 1.56
N TRP A 357 -18.82 -6.91 2.67
CA TRP A 357 -19.15 -6.02 3.78
C TRP A 357 -18.52 -6.52 5.07
N PHE A 358 -18.09 -5.58 5.91
CA PHE A 358 -17.64 -5.89 7.27
C PHE A 358 -18.40 -5.10 8.31
N LYS A 359 -18.74 -5.78 9.39
CA LYS A 359 -19.18 -5.15 10.64
C LYS A 359 -18.00 -5.10 11.59
N THR A 360 -17.61 -3.90 12.00
CA THR A 360 -16.46 -3.68 12.89
C THR A 360 -16.84 -2.76 14.04
N ALA A 361 -16.16 -2.93 15.17
CA ALA A 361 -16.36 -2.08 16.35
C ALA A 361 -15.75 -0.68 16.20
N THR A 362 -14.76 -0.52 15.31
CA THR A 362 -14.05 0.74 15.12
C THR A 362 -14.52 1.41 13.84
N PRO A 363 -15.30 2.48 13.92
CA PRO A 363 -15.73 3.22 12.74
C PRO A 363 -14.54 3.99 12.14
N PHE A 364 -14.60 4.21 10.84
CA PHE A 364 -13.73 5.12 10.13
C PHE A 364 -14.56 6.23 9.48
N GLU A 365 -13.89 7.33 9.10
CA GLU A 365 -14.50 8.40 8.32
C GLU A 365 -13.55 8.80 7.19
N TYR A 366 -14.12 9.14 6.03
CA TYR A 366 -13.38 9.87 5.03
C TYR A 366 -13.32 11.33 5.45
N PHE A 367 -12.12 11.80 5.77
CA PHE A 367 -11.88 13.13 6.31
C PHE A 367 -12.37 14.21 5.35
N ASN A 368 -13.16 15.15 5.86
CA ASN A 368 -13.81 16.21 5.09
C ASN A 368 -14.74 15.73 3.95
N ASP A 369 -15.20 14.44 3.98
CA ASP A 369 -16.12 13.89 2.97
C ASP A 369 -17.22 13.03 3.60
N PRO A 370 -18.24 13.64 4.24
CA PRO A 370 -19.32 12.91 4.89
C PRO A 370 -20.20 12.14 3.89
N ASN A 371 -20.32 12.60 2.64
CA ASN A 371 -21.09 11.91 1.61
C ASN A 371 -20.45 10.58 1.25
N LYS A 372 -19.14 10.57 1.03
CA LYS A 372 -18.40 9.33 0.75
C LYS A 372 -18.37 8.40 1.95
N THR A 373 -18.31 8.93 3.16
CA THR A 373 -18.44 8.14 4.39
C THR A 373 -19.78 7.43 4.43
N LYS A 374 -20.88 8.13 4.08
CA LYS A 374 -22.22 7.54 4.01
C LYS A 374 -22.34 6.49 2.91
N GLU A 375 -21.77 6.74 1.72
CA GLU A 375 -21.77 5.78 0.60
C GLU A 375 -21.04 4.47 0.93
N ALA A 376 -20.05 4.51 1.81
CA ALA A 376 -19.28 3.33 2.25
C ALA A 376 -19.99 2.54 3.38
N ARG A 377 -21.14 2.97 3.86
CA ARG A 377 -21.89 2.33 4.95
C ARG A 377 -23.17 1.72 4.46
N SER A 378 -23.60 0.65 5.14
CA SER A 378 -24.94 0.07 4.96
C SER A 378 -26.03 1.09 5.35
N PRO A 379 -27.28 0.93 4.86
CA PRO A 379 -28.38 1.85 5.15
C PRO A 379 -28.62 2.08 6.65
N ASP A 380 -28.39 1.06 7.49
CA ASP A 380 -28.50 1.11 8.95
C ASP A 380 -27.21 1.59 9.64
N GLY A 381 -26.12 1.81 8.87
CA GLY A 381 -24.81 2.24 9.36
C GLY A 381 -24.01 1.17 10.11
N SER A 382 -24.50 -0.08 10.20
CA SER A 382 -23.86 -1.14 10.99
C SER A 382 -22.67 -1.81 10.31
N MET A 383 -22.61 -1.76 8.98
CA MET A 383 -21.56 -2.37 8.16
C MET A 383 -20.91 -1.34 7.23
N SER A 384 -19.72 -1.67 6.76
CA SER A 384 -19.00 -0.84 5.79
C SER A 384 -18.36 -1.68 4.69
N THR A 385 -18.17 -1.05 3.52
CA THR A 385 -17.56 -1.67 2.33
C THR A 385 -16.60 -0.70 1.64
N VAL A 386 -15.67 -1.24 0.87
CA VAL A 386 -14.84 -0.49 -0.10
C VAL A 386 -15.19 -0.85 -1.55
N GLY A 387 -16.28 -1.61 -1.74
CA GLY A 387 -16.81 -2.00 -3.05
C GLY A 387 -16.07 -3.18 -3.69
N ASP A 388 -15.36 -3.99 -2.91
CA ASP A 388 -14.80 -5.23 -3.39
C ASP A 388 -15.91 -6.29 -3.51
N VAL A 389 -15.80 -7.17 -4.51
CA VAL A 389 -16.73 -8.26 -4.79
C VAL A 389 -16.02 -9.59 -4.54
N GLY A 390 -16.72 -10.52 -3.90
CA GLY A 390 -16.16 -11.82 -3.57
C GLY A 390 -17.21 -12.80 -3.09
N TYR A 391 -16.77 -14.00 -2.77
CA TYR A 391 -17.61 -15.06 -2.17
C TYR A 391 -16.85 -15.80 -1.08
N VAL A 392 -17.58 -16.51 -0.25
CA VAL A 392 -17.00 -17.36 0.80
C VAL A 392 -17.30 -18.82 0.46
N ASP A 393 -16.34 -19.71 0.64
CA ASP A 393 -16.52 -21.15 0.50
C ASP A 393 -17.12 -21.79 1.76
N ASN A 394 -17.35 -23.12 1.72
CA ASN A 394 -17.95 -23.84 2.84
C ASN A 394 -17.08 -23.89 4.11
N ASP A 395 -15.78 -23.64 3.98
CA ASP A 395 -14.82 -23.64 5.07
C ASP A 395 -14.54 -22.21 5.62
N GLY A 396 -15.27 -21.21 5.07
CA GLY A 396 -15.19 -19.82 5.52
C GLY A 396 -14.03 -19.00 4.93
N TYR A 397 -13.40 -19.46 3.84
CA TYR A 397 -12.36 -18.74 3.14
C TYR A 397 -12.95 -17.76 2.13
N LEU A 398 -12.45 -16.52 2.14
CA LEU A 398 -12.87 -15.45 1.23
C LEU A 398 -12.07 -15.52 -0.08
N TYR A 399 -12.79 -15.43 -1.19
CA TYR A 399 -12.25 -15.30 -2.55
C TYR A 399 -12.70 -13.96 -3.13
N LEU A 400 -11.74 -13.14 -3.55
CA LEU A 400 -12.04 -11.87 -4.22
C LEU A 400 -12.10 -12.10 -5.73
N THR A 401 -13.14 -11.59 -6.37
CA THR A 401 -13.30 -11.68 -7.84
C THR A 401 -12.81 -10.42 -8.53
N ASP A 402 -13.23 -9.25 -8.07
CA ASP A 402 -12.79 -7.93 -8.56
C ASP A 402 -13.39 -6.80 -7.69
N ARG A 403 -13.24 -5.56 -8.14
CA ARG A 403 -14.01 -4.43 -7.64
C ARG A 403 -15.24 -4.17 -8.50
N ALA A 404 -16.35 -3.88 -7.88
CA ALA A 404 -17.59 -3.53 -8.57
C ALA A 404 -17.38 -2.41 -9.62
N SER A 405 -16.47 -1.47 -9.36
CA SER A 405 -16.14 -0.36 -10.27
C SER A 405 -15.38 -0.76 -11.53
N PHE A 406 -14.79 -1.97 -11.58
CA PHE A 406 -14.02 -2.48 -12.73
C PHE A 406 -14.76 -3.58 -13.49
N MET A 407 -15.85 -4.08 -12.95
CA MET A 407 -16.69 -5.07 -13.62
C MET A 407 -17.11 -4.57 -15.01
N ILE A 408 -16.93 -5.39 -16.03
CA ILE A 408 -17.30 -5.12 -17.41
C ILE A 408 -18.69 -5.69 -17.63
N ILE A 409 -19.59 -4.88 -18.17
CA ILE A 409 -20.95 -5.35 -18.52
C ILE A 409 -21.02 -5.50 -20.05
N SER A 410 -20.84 -6.73 -20.51
CA SER A 410 -20.81 -7.04 -21.94
C SER A 410 -22.01 -7.89 -22.34
N GLY A 411 -22.93 -7.35 -23.13
CA GLY A 411 -24.13 -8.05 -23.56
C GLY A 411 -25.00 -8.57 -22.39
N GLY A 412 -25.05 -7.83 -21.28
CA GLY A 412 -25.78 -8.20 -20.06
C GLY A 412 -25.05 -9.21 -19.16
N VAL A 413 -23.80 -9.57 -19.49
CA VAL A 413 -22.96 -10.49 -18.69
C VAL A 413 -21.96 -9.70 -17.87
N ASN A 414 -21.91 -9.96 -16.57
CA ASN A 414 -20.89 -9.41 -15.67
C ASN A 414 -19.57 -10.17 -15.84
N ILE A 415 -18.54 -9.48 -16.31
CA ILE A 415 -17.19 -10.02 -16.52
C ILE A 415 -16.24 -9.33 -15.54
N TYR A 416 -15.50 -10.14 -14.79
CA TYR A 416 -14.48 -9.67 -13.87
C TYR A 416 -13.12 -9.72 -14.55
N PRO A 417 -12.52 -8.56 -14.91
CA PRO A 417 -11.28 -8.50 -15.70
C PRO A 417 -10.07 -9.13 -15.01
N GLN A 418 -10.08 -9.23 -13.69
CA GLN A 418 -8.95 -9.78 -12.91
C GLN A 418 -8.59 -11.22 -13.33
N GLU A 419 -9.56 -12.03 -13.73
CA GLU A 419 -9.32 -13.41 -14.15
C GLU A 419 -8.45 -13.44 -15.42
N CYS A 420 -8.74 -12.56 -16.37
CA CYS A 420 -7.95 -12.43 -17.60
C CYS A 420 -6.56 -11.83 -17.32
N GLU A 421 -6.44 -10.83 -16.43
CA GLU A 421 -5.15 -10.27 -16.02
C GLU A 421 -4.26 -11.33 -15.38
N ASN A 422 -4.81 -12.11 -14.46
CA ASN A 422 -4.10 -13.19 -13.78
C ASN A 422 -3.55 -14.23 -14.78
N LEU A 423 -4.29 -14.51 -15.84
CA LEU A 423 -3.84 -15.42 -16.88
C LEU A 423 -2.75 -14.79 -17.76
N LEU A 424 -2.97 -13.59 -18.28
CA LEU A 424 -2.02 -12.90 -19.15
C LEU A 424 -0.64 -12.73 -18.51
N ILE A 425 -0.58 -12.42 -17.22
CA ILE A 425 0.69 -12.18 -16.51
C ILE A 425 1.54 -13.46 -16.37
N THR A 426 0.93 -14.64 -16.53
CA THR A 426 1.64 -15.93 -16.53
C THR A 426 2.31 -16.24 -17.87
N HIS A 427 1.95 -15.52 -18.94
CA HIS A 427 2.56 -15.72 -20.25
C HIS A 427 4.03 -15.30 -20.25
N PRO A 428 4.98 -16.12 -20.78
CA PRO A 428 6.42 -15.86 -20.68
C PRO A 428 6.88 -14.57 -21.37
N LYS A 429 6.14 -14.11 -22.38
CA LYS A 429 6.47 -12.88 -23.12
C LYS A 429 5.90 -11.60 -22.47
N ILE A 430 5.11 -11.71 -21.39
CA ILE A 430 4.40 -10.57 -20.79
C ILE A 430 4.99 -10.21 -19.43
N ALA A 431 5.35 -8.94 -19.26
CA ALA A 431 5.81 -8.38 -18.00
C ALA A 431 4.64 -7.99 -17.10
N ASP A 432 3.58 -7.41 -17.69
CA ASP A 432 2.41 -6.91 -16.98
C ASP A 432 1.17 -6.84 -17.88
N ALA A 433 -0.04 -6.83 -17.28
CA ALA A 433 -1.30 -6.79 -18.00
C ALA A 433 -2.36 -5.98 -17.26
N ALA A 434 -3.17 -5.24 -18.03
CA ALA A 434 -4.36 -4.53 -17.59
C ALA A 434 -5.55 -4.93 -18.48
N VAL A 435 -6.68 -5.28 -17.87
CA VAL A 435 -7.92 -5.63 -18.58
C VAL A 435 -9.06 -4.76 -18.08
N PHE A 436 -9.86 -4.23 -19.00
CA PHE A 436 -11.00 -3.36 -18.68
C PHE A 436 -12.01 -3.32 -19.83
N GLY A 437 -13.22 -2.83 -19.55
CA GLY A 437 -14.25 -2.60 -20.55
C GLY A 437 -13.99 -1.34 -21.36
N VAL A 438 -14.18 -1.45 -22.68
CA VAL A 438 -14.22 -0.32 -23.60
C VAL A 438 -15.59 -0.28 -24.30
N PRO A 439 -16.05 0.92 -24.75
CA PRO A 439 -17.35 1.04 -25.40
C PRO A 439 -17.49 0.15 -26.62
N ASN A 440 -18.61 -0.58 -26.71
CA ASN A 440 -19.02 -1.38 -27.86
C ASN A 440 -20.49 -1.09 -28.17
N ALA A 441 -20.80 -0.79 -29.43
CA ALA A 441 -22.15 -0.37 -29.85
C ALA A 441 -23.22 -1.46 -29.67
N ASP A 442 -22.84 -2.75 -29.80
CA ASP A 442 -23.79 -3.86 -29.73
C ASP A 442 -23.90 -4.45 -28.31
N LEU A 443 -22.81 -4.41 -27.55
CA LEU A 443 -22.70 -5.10 -26.26
C LEU A 443 -22.69 -4.14 -25.05
N GLY A 444 -22.66 -2.83 -25.29
CA GLY A 444 -22.41 -1.82 -24.27
C GLY A 444 -20.91 -1.70 -23.98
N GLU A 445 -20.30 -2.76 -23.46
CA GLU A 445 -18.85 -2.85 -23.26
C GLU A 445 -18.28 -4.12 -23.91
N GLU A 446 -17.02 -4.06 -24.32
CA GLU A 446 -16.23 -5.25 -24.69
C GLU A 446 -14.93 -5.31 -23.89
N VAL A 447 -14.39 -6.52 -23.76
CA VAL A 447 -13.14 -6.78 -23.04
C VAL A 447 -11.96 -6.35 -23.89
N LYS A 448 -11.13 -5.44 -23.35
CA LYS A 448 -9.86 -5.00 -23.91
C LYS A 448 -8.73 -5.26 -22.95
N ALA A 449 -7.58 -5.69 -23.47
CA ALA A 449 -6.34 -5.76 -22.71
C ALA A 449 -5.33 -4.71 -23.17
N VAL A 450 -4.54 -4.18 -22.25
CA VAL A 450 -3.31 -3.43 -22.52
C VAL A 450 -2.18 -4.16 -21.81
N VAL A 451 -1.13 -4.50 -22.54
CA VAL A 451 -0.08 -5.41 -22.04
C VAL A 451 1.28 -4.76 -22.17
N GLN A 452 2.12 -4.99 -21.17
CA GLN A 452 3.54 -4.65 -21.20
C GLN A 452 4.33 -5.91 -21.58
N PRO A 453 5.02 -5.93 -22.74
CA PRO A 453 5.87 -7.04 -23.10
C PRO A 453 7.13 -7.13 -22.23
N MET A 454 7.72 -8.32 -22.14
CA MET A 454 9.05 -8.50 -21.55
C MET A 454 10.12 -7.75 -22.39
N PRO A 455 11.21 -7.29 -21.77
CA PRO A 455 12.32 -6.68 -22.51
C PRO A 455 12.81 -7.57 -23.66
N GLY A 456 12.94 -6.97 -24.84
CA GLY A 456 13.36 -7.67 -26.05
C GLY A 456 12.24 -8.35 -26.84
N ILE A 457 11.01 -8.37 -26.34
CA ILE A 457 9.83 -8.86 -27.08
C ILE A 457 9.23 -7.69 -27.87
N LEU A 458 9.10 -7.89 -29.18
CA LEU A 458 8.51 -6.87 -30.05
C LEU A 458 6.97 -6.91 -29.97
N PRO A 459 6.33 -5.78 -29.68
CA PRO A 459 4.88 -5.66 -29.75
C PRO A 459 4.40 -5.70 -31.19
N GLY A 460 3.20 -6.25 -31.43
CA GLY A 460 2.60 -6.29 -32.77
C GLY A 460 1.40 -7.22 -32.83
N GLU A 461 0.78 -7.27 -34.02
CA GLU A 461 -0.42 -8.06 -34.24
C GLU A 461 -0.21 -9.57 -33.98
N ASP A 462 0.95 -10.11 -34.35
CA ASP A 462 1.26 -11.54 -34.13
C ASP A 462 1.26 -11.88 -32.63
N LEU A 463 1.86 -11.02 -31.80
CA LEU A 463 1.85 -11.19 -30.35
C LEU A 463 0.44 -11.02 -29.77
N ALA A 464 -0.35 -10.07 -30.29
CA ALA A 464 -1.73 -9.88 -29.85
C ALA A 464 -2.58 -11.14 -30.12
N GLN A 465 -2.47 -11.73 -31.31
CA GLN A 465 -3.18 -12.97 -31.69
C GLN A 465 -2.71 -14.17 -30.84
N GLU A 466 -1.42 -14.29 -30.59
CA GLU A 466 -0.86 -15.32 -29.69
C GLU A 466 -1.48 -15.23 -28.28
N LEU A 467 -1.58 -14.01 -27.73
CA LEU A 467 -2.14 -13.78 -26.39
C LEU A 467 -3.65 -14.01 -26.33
N ILE A 468 -4.40 -13.63 -27.38
CA ILE A 468 -5.83 -13.93 -27.50
C ILE A 468 -6.05 -15.44 -27.56
N ALA A 469 -5.25 -16.14 -28.37
CA ALA A 469 -5.29 -17.59 -28.44
C ALA A 469 -4.95 -18.26 -27.11
N PHE A 470 -3.94 -17.75 -26.41
CA PHE A 470 -3.57 -18.20 -25.07
C PHE A 470 -4.73 -18.03 -24.08
N CYS A 471 -5.39 -16.87 -24.06
CA CYS A 471 -6.55 -16.64 -23.21
C CYS A 471 -7.72 -17.57 -23.56
N SER A 472 -7.93 -17.84 -24.85
CA SER A 472 -9.04 -18.68 -25.33
C SER A 472 -8.93 -20.15 -24.89
N GLN A 473 -7.73 -20.62 -24.52
CA GLN A 473 -7.52 -21.99 -24.02
C GLN A 473 -8.06 -22.20 -22.61
N SER A 474 -8.16 -21.14 -21.81
CA SER A 474 -8.47 -21.23 -20.39
C SER A 474 -9.71 -20.44 -19.97
N LEU A 475 -10.11 -19.43 -20.76
CA LEU A 475 -11.23 -18.55 -20.44
C LEU A 475 -12.43 -18.81 -21.36
N SER A 476 -13.64 -18.60 -20.83
CA SER A 476 -14.83 -18.57 -21.67
C SER A 476 -14.75 -17.42 -22.68
N ARG A 477 -15.35 -17.63 -23.88
CA ARG A 477 -15.29 -16.69 -25.01
C ARG A 477 -15.60 -15.22 -24.64
N GLN A 478 -16.49 -15.02 -23.69
CA GLN A 478 -16.91 -13.68 -23.25
C GLN A 478 -15.83 -12.95 -22.46
N LYS A 479 -14.95 -13.68 -21.75
CA LYS A 479 -13.87 -13.15 -20.92
C LYS A 479 -12.57 -12.90 -21.70
N VAL A 480 -12.46 -13.46 -22.90
CA VAL A 480 -11.28 -13.29 -23.76
C VAL A 480 -11.25 -11.86 -24.31
N PRO A 481 -10.12 -11.16 -24.26
CA PRO A 481 -9.98 -9.84 -24.86
C PRO A 481 -10.27 -9.87 -26.37
N ARG A 482 -11.06 -8.92 -26.84
CA ARG A 482 -11.31 -8.76 -28.27
C ARG A 482 -10.20 -8.02 -28.99
N SER A 483 -9.45 -7.22 -28.25
CA SER A 483 -8.29 -6.51 -28.76
C SER A 483 -7.23 -6.35 -27.67
N ILE A 484 -5.97 -6.30 -28.07
CA ILE A 484 -4.82 -6.11 -27.21
C ILE A 484 -3.97 -4.97 -27.75
N ASP A 485 -3.71 -3.96 -26.91
CA ASP A 485 -2.75 -2.91 -27.18
C ASP A 485 -1.49 -3.12 -26.32
N PHE A 486 -0.41 -2.45 -26.67
CA PHE A 486 0.88 -2.60 -26.00
C PHE A 486 1.38 -1.26 -25.48
N GLU A 487 1.93 -1.28 -24.28
CA GLU A 487 2.60 -0.16 -23.64
C GLU A 487 4.00 -0.59 -23.17
N SER A 488 4.96 0.32 -23.21
CA SER A 488 6.31 0.06 -22.69
C SER A 488 6.32 -0.13 -21.18
N GLU A 489 5.37 0.52 -20.48
CA GLU A 489 5.17 0.43 -19.04
C GLU A 489 3.70 0.72 -18.72
N LEU A 490 3.08 -0.15 -17.90
CA LEU A 490 1.72 0.09 -17.42
C LEU A 490 1.74 1.05 -16.22
N PRO A 491 0.73 1.94 -16.09
CA PRO A 491 0.64 2.88 -14.98
C PRO A 491 0.37 2.12 -13.68
N ARG A 492 1.41 1.79 -12.94
CA ARG A 492 1.31 1.22 -11.61
C ARG A 492 1.73 2.22 -10.55
N LEU A 493 0.97 2.24 -9.48
CA LEU A 493 1.44 2.85 -8.26
C LEU A 493 2.65 2.07 -7.73
N PRO A 494 3.57 2.70 -7.00
CA PRO A 494 4.72 1.99 -6.42
C PRO A 494 4.36 0.85 -5.45
N THR A 495 3.10 0.77 -5.01
CA THR A 495 2.50 -0.41 -4.35
C THR A 495 2.33 -1.62 -5.27
N GLY A 496 2.65 -1.49 -6.54
CA GLY A 496 2.29 -2.48 -7.54
C GLY A 496 0.82 -2.43 -7.98
N LYS A 497 -0.03 -1.59 -7.37
CA LYS A 497 -1.43 -1.47 -7.76
C LYS A 497 -1.55 -0.80 -9.13
N LEU A 498 -2.23 -1.48 -10.05
CA LEU A 498 -2.49 -0.97 -11.40
C LEU A 498 -3.48 0.22 -11.35
N TYR A 499 -3.13 1.32 -12.02
CA TYR A 499 -3.99 2.49 -12.13
C TYR A 499 -4.86 2.39 -13.40
N LYS A 500 -5.72 1.36 -13.44
CA LYS A 500 -6.59 1.01 -14.58
C LYS A 500 -7.37 2.19 -15.14
N ARG A 501 -7.77 3.13 -14.28
CA ARG A 501 -8.56 4.29 -14.71
C ARG A 501 -7.83 5.13 -15.75
N LEU A 502 -6.53 5.40 -15.58
CA LEU A 502 -5.76 6.16 -16.56
C LEU A 502 -5.73 5.52 -17.94
N LEU A 503 -5.68 4.17 -17.98
CA LEU A 503 -5.76 3.43 -19.23
C LEU A 503 -7.17 3.51 -19.82
N ARG A 504 -8.17 3.14 -19.02
CA ARG A 504 -9.57 3.10 -19.45
C ARG A 504 -10.04 4.45 -19.99
N ASP A 505 -9.75 5.54 -19.31
CA ASP A 505 -10.21 6.90 -19.68
C ASP A 505 -9.69 7.32 -21.07
N ARG A 506 -8.56 6.79 -21.55
CA ARG A 506 -8.05 7.01 -22.92
C ARG A 506 -8.99 6.43 -24.00
N TYR A 507 -9.70 5.34 -23.72
CA TYR A 507 -10.61 4.66 -24.66
C TYR A 507 -12.06 5.14 -24.52
N TRP A 508 -12.42 5.71 -23.37
CA TRP A 508 -13.78 6.23 -23.16
C TRP A 508 -13.96 7.67 -23.66
N GLY A 509 -12.89 8.44 -23.85
CA GLY A 509 -12.93 9.83 -24.32
C GLY A 509 -13.81 10.71 -23.41
N SER A 510 -14.68 11.53 -24.02
CA SER A 510 -15.62 12.42 -23.29
C SER A 510 -16.92 11.73 -22.84
N LYS A 511 -17.08 10.42 -23.08
CA LYS A 511 -18.28 9.68 -22.66
C LYS A 511 -18.26 9.46 -21.15
N THR A 512 -19.22 10.06 -20.45
CA THR A 512 -19.36 9.99 -18.98
C THR A 512 -20.33 8.90 -18.51
N SER A 513 -21.08 8.27 -19.42
CA SER A 513 -22.11 7.27 -19.13
C SER A 513 -21.68 5.88 -19.58
N ARG A 514 -21.86 4.85 -18.74
CA ARG A 514 -21.70 3.42 -19.08
C ARG A 514 -22.83 2.88 -19.97
N ILE A 515 -23.86 3.66 -20.22
CA ILE A 515 -24.95 3.32 -21.14
C ILE A 515 -24.58 3.95 -22.48
N VAL A 516 -24.19 3.12 -23.44
CA VAL A 516 -23.91 3.53 -24.84
C VAL A 516 -25.21 3.46 -25.64
#